data_93e7bee02f326f92944b0e51e8be1398
#
_entry.id   93e7bee02f326f92944b0e51e8be1398
#
_cell.length_a   1.000
_cell.length_b   1.000
_cell.length_c   1.000
_cell.angle_alpha   90.00
_cell.angle_beta   90.00
_cell.angle_gamma   90.00
#
_symmetry.space_group_name_H-M   'P 1'
#
loop_
_entity.id
_entity.type
_entity.pdbx_description
1 polymer ?
#
loop_
_entity_poly.entity_id
_entity_poly.type
_entity_poly.pdbx_seq_one_letter_code
_entity_poly.pdbx_strand_id
1 'polypeptide(L)'
;EKDAEGNIICIHATYDPESKSGLPGANRKIKGKTLHWVSAAHSIPCEVRDYSCLWTCENPRDAIKQYEKEHGVRGIDAMRPFLNPDSLRINTEARIEEFAATLPEYSYLQFQRIGYYNVDPDSTPEKPVFNKTVGLKQ
;
A
#
# COMPACT_ATOMS: atom_id res chain seq x y z
N GLU A 1 -15.39 -10.11 -18.76
CA GLU A 1 -15.01 -11.30 -19.55
C GLU A 1 -14.13 -12.21 -18.73
N LYS A 2 -14.26 -13.50 -19.00
CA LYS A 2 -13.48 -14.53 -18.30
C LYS A 2 -12.81 -15.45 -19.32
N ASP A 3 -11.65 -15.99 -18.96
CA ASP A 3 -11.00 -17.05 -19.71
C ASP A 3 -11.69 -18.43 -19.51
N ALA A 4 -11.15 -19.45 -20.15
CA ALA A 4 -11.69 -20.82 -20.07
C ALA A 4 -11.56 -21.44 -18.65
N GLU A 5 -10.61 -20.95 -17.85
CA GLU A 5 -10.34 -21.35 -16.46
C GLU A 5 -11.18 -20.56 -15.44
N GLY A 6 -11.97 -19.56 -15.90
CA GLY A 6 -12.83 -18.73 -15.07
C GLY A 6 -12.16 -17.48 -14.45
N ASN A 7 -10.92 -17.19 -14.80
CA ASN A 7 -10.25 -15.97 -14.34
C ASN A 7 -10.81 -14.75 -15.08
N ILE A 8 -10.85 -13.60 -14.39
CA ILE A 8 -11.30 -12.34 -14.98
C ILE A 8 -10.18 -11.77 -15.85
N ILE A 9 -10.42 -11.62 -17.15
CA ILE A 9 -9.48 -11.05 -18.11
C ILE A 9 -9.83 -9.62 -18.52
N CYS A 10 -11.10 -9.23 -18.43
CA CYS A 10 -11.54 -7.89 -18.75
C CYS A 10 -12.78 -7.52 -17.93
N ILE A 11 -12.84 -6.27 -17.50
CA ILE A 11 -14.02 -5.67 -16.87
C ILE A 11 -14.46 -4.50 -17.74
N HIS A 12 -15.62 -4.62 -18.39
CA HIS A 12 -16.22 -3.52 -19.10
C HIS A 12 -16.93 -2.59 -18.13
N ALA A 13 -16.67 -1.31 -18.24
CA ALA A 13 -17.27 -0.29 -17.39
C ALA A 13 -17.81 0.87 -18.23
N THR A 14 -18.89 1.47 -17.76
CA THR A 14 -19.44 2.70 -18.32
C THR A 14 -19.33 3.82 -17.31
N TYR A 15 -19.02 5.00 -17.80
CA TYR A 15 -18.97 6.21 -17.00
C TYR A 15 -20.34 6.90 -16.98
N ASP A 16 -20.77 7.30 -15.78
CA ASP A 16 -21.98 8.10 -15.60
C ASP A 16 -21.61 9.53 -15.18
N PRO A 17 -21.64 10.49 -16.11
CA PRO A 17 -21.24 11.88 -15.85
C PRO A 17 -22.12 12.59 -14.82
N GLU A 18 -23.39 12.19 -14.65
CA GLU A 18 -24.30 12.81 -13.69
C GLU A 18 -24.04 12.39 -12.23
N SER A 19 -23.26 11.34 -12.02
CA SER A 19 -22.89 10.87 -10.68
C SER A 19 -21.84 11.74 -9.97
N LYS A 20 -21.28 12.73 -10.65
CA LYS A 20 -20.29 13.66 -10.08
C LYS A 20 -20.90 14.48 -8.95
N SER A 21 -20.15 14.69 -7.86
CA SER A 21 -20.55 15.54 -6.73
C SER A 21 -20.99 16.91 -7.20
N GLY A 22 -22.14 17.37 -6.70
CA GLY A 22 -22.79 18.64 -7.10
C GLY A 22 -23.78 18.52 -8.27
N LEU A 23 -23.88 17.37 -8.92
CA LEU A 23 -24.90 17.13 -9.96
C LEU A 23 -26.12 16.38 -9.40
N PRO A 24 -27.29 16.43 -10.06
CA PRO A 24 -28.53 15.80 -9.57
C PRO A 24 -28.42 14.30 -9.32
N GLY A 25 -27.58 13.58 -10.06
CA GLY A 25 -27.35 12.14 -9.92
C GLY A 25 -26.41 11.73 -8.79
N ALA A 26 -25.74 12.69 -8.13
CA ALA A 26 -24.73 12.41 -7.11
C ALA A 26 -25.28 11.72 -5.84
N ASN A 27 -26.54 11.98 -5.50
CA ASN A 27 -27.18 11.48 -4.26
C ASN A 27 -27.94 10.17 -4.45
N ARG A 28 -27.91 9.57 -5.65
CA ARG A 28 -28.59 8.29 -5.86
C ARG A 28 -27.93 7.17 -5.06
N LYS A 29 -28.73 6.26 -4.50
CA LYS A 29 -28.22 5.08 -3.81
C LYS A 29 -27.69 4.07 -4.81
N ILE A 30 -26.40 3.82 -4.78
CA ILE A 30 -25.72 2.78 -5.58
C ILE A 30 -25.49 1.56 -4.70
N LYS A 31 -25.93 0.40 -5.16
CA LYS A 31 -25.61 -0.87 -4.50
C LYS A 31 -24.19 -1.29 -4.89
N GLY A 32 -23.30 -1.41 -3.91
CA GLY A 32 -21.93 -1.83 -4.14
C GLY A 32 -20.93 -1.14 -3.23
N LYS A 33 -19.66 -1.48 -3.41
CA LYS A 33 -18.54 -0.83 -2.70
C LYS A 33 -17.97 0.29 -3.56
N THR A 34 -17.56 1.36 -2.92
CA THR A 34 -16.81 2.41 -3.60
C THR A 34 -15.38 1.92 -3.84
N LEU A 35 -14.94 1.97 -5.08
CA LEU A 35 -13.59 1.60 -5.46
C LEU A 35 -12.69 2.84 -5.53
N HIS A 36 -11.42 2.67 -5.21
CA HIS A 36 -10.37 3.61 -5.55
C HIS A 36 -9.83 3.28 -6.94
N TRP A 37 -9.59 4.31 -7.75
CA TRP A 37 -9.07 4.13 -9.09
C TRP A 37 -8.28 5.38 -9.53
N VAL A 38 -7.40 5.19 -10.49
CA VAL A 38 -6.70 6.27 -11.20
C VAL A 38 -6.84 6.05 -12.71
N SER A 39 -6.81 7.13 -13.48
CA SER A 39 -6.85 7.03 -14.94
C SER A 39 -5.57 6.38 -15.47
N ALA A 40 -5.67 5.34 -16.27
CA ALA A 40 -4.50 4.71 -16.87
C ALA A 40 -3.71 5.66 -17.77
N ALA A 41 -4.40 6.57 -18.48
CA ALA A 41 -3.79 7.55 -19.38
C ALA A 41 -3.10 8.72 -18.64
N HIS A 42 -3.54 9.02 -17.41
CA HIS A 42 -3.08 10.16 -16.61
C HIS A 42 -2.50 9.70 -15.26
N SER A 43 -1.86 8.57 -15.25
CA SER A 43 -1.19 8.03 -14.08
C SER A 43 0.20 7.51 -14.43
N ILE A 44 1.09 7.56 -13.46
CA ILE A 44 2.45 7.06 -13.59
C ILE A 44 2.66 5.86 -12.66
N PRO A 45 3.56 4.93 -13.00
CA PRO A 45 3.93 3.84 -12.11
C PRO A 45 4.64 4.39 -10.87
N CYS A 46 4.45 3.71 -9.74
CA CYS A 46 5.13 4.06 -8.50
C CYS A 46 5.41 2.81 -7.66
N GLU A 47 6.31 2.95 -6.70
CA GLU A 47 6.56 1.94 -5.67
C GLU A 47 5.79 2.32 -4.40
N VAL A 48 5.10 1.35 -3.80
CA VAL A 48 4.43 1.52 -2.52
C VAL A 48 4.99 0.52 -1.53
N ARG A 49 5.43 1.02 -0.37
CA ARG A 49 5.99 0.24 0.73
C ARG A 49 4.97 0.14 1.87
N ASP A 50 4.56 -1.06 2.19
CA ASP A 50 3.63 -1.35 3.29
C ASP A 50 4.39 -2.06 4.41
N TYR A 51 4.44 -1.45 5.58
CA TYR A 51 5.18 -1.95 6.73
C TYR A 51 4.25 -2.63 7.72
N SER A 52 4.72 -3.74 8.30
CA SER A 52 4.05 -4.45 9.38
C SER A 52 5.00 -4.66 10.57
N CYS A 53 4.57 -5.40 11.59
CA CYS A 53 5.43 -5.67 12.74
C CYS A 53 6.74 -6.35 12.31
N LEU A 54 7.86 -5.80 12.76
CA LEU A 54 9.21 -6.35 12.48
C LEU A 54 9.41 -7.72 13.14
N TRP A 55 8.74 -7.96 14.27
CA TRP A 55 8.93 -9.15 15.08
C TRP A 55 7.73 -10.09 14.98
N THR A 56 8.02 -11.40 15.03
CA THR A 56 7.01 -12.46 15.06
C THR A 56 6.51 -12.78 16.46
N CYS A 57 7.08 -12.17 17.51
CA CYS A 57 6.73 -12.39 18.91
C CYS A 57 6.40 -11.07 19.63
N GLU A 58 5.61 -11.13 20.69
CA GLU A 58 5.17 -9.96 21.47
C GLU A 58 6.33 -9.32 22.25
N ASN A 59 7.24 -10.12 22.78
CA ASN A 59 8.38 -9.64 23.57
C ASN A 59 9.71 -10.09 22.94
N PRO A 60 10.18 -9.40 21.88
CA PRO A 60 11.38 -9.79 21.16
C PRO A 60 12.64 -9.72 22.03
N ARG A 61 12.70 -8.78 22.98
CA ARG A 61 13.86 -8.62 23.86
C ARG A 61 14.14 -9.87 24.72
N ASP A 62 13.10 -10.42 25.32
CA ASP A 62 13.24 -11.59 26.18
C ASP A 62 13.44 -12.87 25.37
N ALA A 63 12.73 -13.00 24.24
CA ALA A 63 12.91 -14.11 23.32
C ALA A 63 14.35 -14.19 22.78
N ILE A 64 14.91 -13.05 22.35
CA ILE A 64 16.30 -12.99 21.86
C ILE A 64 17.29 -13.33 22.96
N LYS A 65 17.14 -12.78 24.17
CA LYS A 65 18.03 -13.10 25.30
C LYS A 65 17.99 -14.57 25.68
N GLN A 66 16.82 -15.19 25.64
CA GLN A 66 16.70 -16.62 25.90
C GLN A 66 17.39 -17.42 24.81
N TYR A 67 17.19 -17.09 23.56
CA TYR A 67 17.81 -17.72 22.40
C TYR A 67 19.35 -17.61 22.44
N GLU A 68 19.88 -16.43 22.80
CA GLU A 68 21.34 -16.23 23.02
C GLU A 68 21.94 -17.20 24.05
N LYS A 69 21.23 -17.41 25.18
CA LYS A 69 21.67 -18.32 26.24
C LYS A 69 21.63 -19.78 25.81
N GLU A 70 20.61 -20.16 25.07
CA GLU A 70 20.39 -21.56 24.65
C GLU A 70 21.31 -21.97 23.52
N HIS A 71 21.63 -21.05 22.58
CA HIS A 71 22.37 -21.37 21.37
C HIS A 71 23.80 -20.80 21.33
N GLY A 72 24.19 -19.96 22.29
CA GLY A 72 25.52 -19.35 22.34
C GLY A 72 25.81 -18.33 21.23
N VAL A 73 24.76 -17.85 20.52
CA VAL A 73 24.81 -16.84 19.45
C VAL A 73 24.47 -15.45 20.00
N ARG A 74 24.86 -14.38 19.29
CA ARG A 74 24.60 -13.00 19.69
C ARG A 74 24.31 -12.10 18.51
N GLY A 75 23.75 -10.92 18.82
CA GLY A 75 23.50 -9.87 17.83
C GLY A 75 22.50 -10.30 16.77
N ILE A 76 22.80 -10.05 15.50
CA ILE A 76 21.86 -10.30 14.39
C ILE A 76 21.49 -11.79 14.25
N ASP A 77 22.41 -12.70 14.56
CA ASP A 77 22.15 -14.13 14.46
C ASP A 77 21.15 -14.61 15.52
N ALA A 78 21.14 -13.97 16.69
CA ALA A 78 20.14 -14.21 17.72
C ALA A 78 18.78 -13.56 17.41
N MET A 79 18.76 -12.50 16.62
CA MET A 79 17.55 -11.78 16.22
C MET A 79 16.84 -12.44 15.03
N ARG A 80 17.61 -12.99 14.09
CA ARG A 80 17.13 -13.52 12.81
C ARG A 80 15.93 -14.48 12.91
N PRO A 81 15.86 -15.43 13.86
CA PRO A 81 14.71 -16.33 14.00
C PRO A 81 13.39 -15.64 14.33
N PHE A 82 13.45 -14.42 14.87
CA PHE A 82 12.30 -13.66 15.32
C PHE A 82 11.90 -12.54 14.35
N LEU A 83 12.64 -12.37 13.26
CA LEU A 83 12.28 -11.38 12.24
C LEU A 83 11.08 -11.87 11.42
N ASN A 84 10.15 -10.96 11.22
CA ASN A 84 9.01 -11.20 10.32
C ASN A 84 9.45 -10.98 8.86
N PRO A 85 9.48 -12.03 8.02
CA PRO A 85 9.85 -11.89 6.62
C PRO A 85 8.89 -10.99 5.84
N ASP A 86 7.63 -10.87 6.31
CA ASP A 86 6.59 -10.02 5.71
C ASP A 86 6.50 -8.63 6.35
N SER A 87 7.53 -8.21 7.09
CA SER A 87 7.56 -6.90 7.74
C SER A 87 7.58 -5.73 6.76
N LEU A 88 8.04 -5.96 5.54
CA LEU A 88 8.02 -5.01 4.42
C LEU A 88 7.45 -5.71 3.19
N ARG A 89 6.37 -5.15 2.64
CA ARG A 89 5.80 -5.54 1.35
C ARG A 89 5.97 -4.39 0.37
N ILE A 90 6.57 -4.67 -0.78
CA ILE A 90 6.80 -3.70 -1.84
C ILE A 90 5.87 -4.01 -3.00
N ASN A 91 5.02 -3.04 -3.36
CA ASN A 91 4.21 -3.09 -4.56
C ASN A 91 4.83 -2.14 -5.62
N THR A 92 5.38 -2.71 -6.66
CA THR A 92 6.00 -1.99 -7.79
C THR A 92 5.04 -1.78 -8.97
N GLU A 93 3.82 -2.33 -8.88
CA GLU A 93 2.81 -2.23 -9.94
C GLU A 93 1.72 -1.20 -9.62
N ALA A 94 1.91 -0.45 -8.54
CA ALA A 94 1.00 0.63 -8.18
C ALA A 94 1.09 1.79 -9.18
N ARG A 95 0.00 2.53 -9.28
CA ARG A 95 -0.07 3.74 -10.12
C ARG A 95 -0.65 4.88 -9.32
N ILE A 96 -0.14 6.08 -9.57
CA ILE A 96 -0.59 7.33 -8.93
C ILE A 96 -0.91 8.39 -9.97
N GLU A 97 -1.66 9.39 -9.56
CA GLU A 97 -1.85 10.61 -10.34
C GLU A 97 -0.51 11.35 -10.52
N GLU A 98 -0.27 11.93 -11.69
CA GLU A 98 0.98 12.62 -12.04
C GLU A 98 1.36 13.70 -11.01
N PHE A 99 0.36 14.40 -10.45
CA PHE A 99 0.59 15.42 -9.42
C PHE A 99 1.33 14.87 -8.20
N ALA A 100 1.06 13.63 -7.79
CA ALA A 100 1.69 13.05 -6.59
C ALA A 100 3.20 12.86 -6.75
N ALA A 101 3.72 12.71 -7.97
CA ALA A 101 5.14 12.62 -8.25
C ALA A 101 5.89 13.96 -8.10
N THR A 102 5.18 15.08 -8.08
CA THR A 102 5.77 16.42 -7.90
C THR A 102 5.91 16.82 -6.44
N LEU A 103 5.41 16.02 -5.52
CA LEU A 103 5.47 16.31 -4.10
C LEU A 103 6.88 16.14 -3.56
N PRO A 104 7.36 17.07 -2.70
CA PRO A 104 8.67 16.95 -2.06
C PRO A 104 8.72 15.76 -1.09
N GLU A 105 9.94 15.32 -0.78
CA GLU A 105 10.21 14.30 0.23
C GLU A 105 9.48 14.61 1.55
N TYR A 106 9.05 13.55 2.22
CA TYR A 106 8.30 13.61 3.48
C TYR A 106 6.93 14.29 3.40
N SER A 107 6.43 14.67 2.21
CA SER A 107 5.04 15.12 2.07
C SER A 107 4.07 14.04 2.49
N TYR A 108 3.02 14.43 3.22
CA TYR A 108 1.96 13.51 3.63
C TYR A 108 0.77 13.62 2.68
N LEU A 109 0.21 12.45 2.34
CA LEU A 109 -0.95 12.37 1.45
C LEU A 109 -1.86 11.21 1.88
N GLN A 110 -3.09 11.29 1.47
CA GLN A 110 -4.05 10.19 1.62
C GLN A 110 -4.33 9.59 0.24
N PHE A 111 -4.04 8.31 0.08
CA PHE A 111 -4.63 7.53 -1.00
C PHE A 111 -6.06 7.20 -0.57
N GLN A 112 -7.01 7.87 -1.23
CA GLN A 112 -8.41 7.83 -0.84
C GLN A 112 -8.90 6.39 -0.70
N ARG A 113 -9.50 6.04 0.45
CA ARG A 113 -10.00 4.71 0.81
C ARG A 113 -8.95 3.60 0.95
N ILE A 114 -7.65 3.94 0.92
CA ILE A 114 -6.55 2.97 1.07
C ILE A 114 -5.79 3.23 2.37
N GLY A 115 -5.32 4.45 2.59
CA GLY A 115 -4.54 4.80 3.77
C GLY A 115 -3.83 6.13 3.64
N TYR A 116 -3.02 6.43 4.65
CA TYR A 116 -2.14 7.60 4.68
C TYR A 116 -0.73 7.18 4.36
N TYR A 117 -0.05 8.02 3.60
CA TYR A 117 1.28 7.74 3.06
C TYR A 117 2.16 8.97 3.18
N ASN A 118 3.46 8.78 3.08
CA ASN A 118 4.42 9.86 2.87
C ASN A 118 5.33 9.54 1.69
N VAL A 119 5.87 10.60 1.09
CA VAL A 119 6.88 10.49 0.04
C VAL A 119 8.20 10.05 0.67
N ASP A 120 8.75 8.94 0.18
CA ASP A 120 10.02 8.38 0.65
C ASP A 120 11.21 9.20 0.11
N PRO A 121 12.33 9.35 0.85
CA PRO A 121 13.56 9.97 0.34
C PRO A 121 14.17 9.31 -0.90
N ASP A 122 13.89 8.01 -1.12
CA ASP A 122 14.31 7.30 -2.33
C ASP A 122 13.50 7.70 -3.58
N SER A 123 12.49 8.57 -3.42
CA SER A 123 11.59 8.98 -4.49
C SER A 123 12.30 9.86 -5.52
N THR A 124 12.09 9.56 -6.79
CA THR A 124 12.48 10.43 -7.91
C THR A 124 11.27 10.70 -8.81
N PRO A 125 11.30 11.74 -9.66
CA PRO A 125 10.19 11.99 -10.59
C PRO A 125 9.87 10.80 -11.50
N GLU A 126 10.89 10.01 -11.87
CA GLU A 126 10.76 8.83 -12.74
C GLU A 126 10.35 7.58 -11.96
N LYS A 127 10.67 7.54 -10.67
CA LYS A 127 10.33 6.43 -9.76
C LYS A 127 9.84 6.97 -8.44
N PRO A 128 8.60 7.43 -8.35
CA PRO A 128 8.01 7.85 -7.08
C PRO A 128 7.86 6.68 -6.11
N VAL A 129 8.21 6.90 -4.84
CA VAL A 129 8.16 5.91 -3.77
C VAL A 129 7.33 6.45 -2.61
N PHE A 130 6.39 5.65 -2.12
CA PHE A 130 5.50 6.04 -1.03
C PHE A 130 5.51 5.01 0.09
N ASN A 131 5.66 5.49 1.31
CA ASN A 131 5.57 4.67 2.52
C ASN A 131 4.19 4.79 3.14
N LYS A 132 3.55 3.69 3.41
CA LYS A 132 2.31 3.67 4.19
C LYS A 132 2.59 3.96 5.64
N THR A 133 1.94 4.99 6.18
CA THR A 133 2.08 5.39 7.58
C THR A 133 0.96 4.84 8.44
N VAL A 134 -0.28 4.98 8.01
CA VAL A 134 -1.47 4.53 8.75
C VAL A 134 -2.50 3.95 7.78
N GLY A 135 -3.09 2.80 8.12
CA GLY A 135 -4.27 2.27 7.45
C GLY A 135 -5.53 3.07 7.81
N LEU A 136 -6.55 3.01 6.98
CA LEU A 136 -7.88 3.46 7.38
C LEU A 136 -8.48 2.46 8.35
N LYS A 137 -9.24 2.96 9.36
CA LYS A 137 -10.06 2.08 10.20
C LYS A 137 -11.04 1.33 9.30
N GLN A 138 -11.02 0.03 9.39
CA GLN A 138 -12.04 -0.84 8.79
C GLN A 138 -13.29 -0.87 9.66
#